data_e09f897baf3830659fe9d66b5c880574
#
_entry.id   e09f897baf3830659fe9d66b5c880574
#
_cell.length_a   1.000
_cell.length_b   1.000
_cell.length_c   1.000
_cell.angle_alpha   90.00
_cell.angle_beta   90.00
_cell.angle_gamma   90.00
#
_symmetry.space_group_name_H-M   'P 1'
#
loop_
_entity.id
_entity.type
_entity.pdbx_description
1 polymer ?
#
loop_
_entity_poly.entity_id
_entity_poly.type
_entity_poly.pdbx_seq_one_letter_code
_entity_poly.pdbx_strand_id
1 'polypeptide(L)'
;MDKALGKLSSDKHASCSGIPVLFGVSPYETKNEYLKSRIDARAGVDVRSDKNNMPIEIGNILEKPLIELSAEKLGLTNVEVSINQAVQHLDFPLEGSIDGTAYAKNLIIKPDNELTYTEDDQDILLDGKGIIEIKTTRQLPESDGKPPLWRGVLQTKALCAICGYSWGLVSTLHNTNDFKMFLLRRDFAFEKELKDIITDFERRIKEQDWYAPQVLPDLQIMHPVSEQQEVDLNDDECGFHLDRIMENKEKIKLLNEEVEKSQIYIQAKMGAAEVGRNYKYKVTWGSTTYKPQPEKVVPAKEGYTVRRKTATVKKLDL
;
A
#
# COMPACT_ATOMS: atom_id res chain seq x y z
N MET A 1 1.92 -13.29 28.04
CA MET A 1 1.51 -13.07 26.64
C MET A 1 2.77 -12.75 25.87
N ASP A 2 3.23 -13.64 25.02
CA ASP A 2 4.35 -13.35 24.13
C ASP A 2 3.94 -12.23 23.20
N LYS A 3 4.79 -11.20 23.08
CA LYS A 3 4.56 -10.07 22.17
C LYS A 3 4.46 -10.63 20.76
N ALA A 4 3.38 -10.31 20.05
CA ALA A 4 3.28 -10.63 18.64
C ALA A 4 4.51 -10.10 17.90
N LEU A 5 5.15 -10.96 17.12
CA LEU A 5 6.36 -10.61 16.40
C LEU A 5 5.98 -9.73 15.19
N GLY A 6 6.49 -8.53 15.18
CA GLY A 6 6.36 -7.64 14.02
C GLY A 6 7.31 -8.04 12.88
N LYS A 7 7.47 -7.17 11.90
CA LYS A 7 8.38 -7.34 10.77
C LYS A 7 9.80 -7.69 11.22
N LEU A 8 10.32 -8.83 10.78
CA LEU A 8 11.65 -9.35 11.12
C LEU A 8 12.70 -9.05 10.03
N SER A 9 12.26 -8.80 8.78
CA SER A 9 13.16 -8.48 7.67
C SER A 9 13.87 -7.14 7.88
N SER A 10 15.08 -7.04 7.35
CA SER A 10 15.88 -5.80 7.36
C SER A 10 15.19 -4.70 6.55
N ASP A 11 15.38 -3.44 6.96
CA ASP A 11 14.96 -2.29 6.17
C ASP A 11 16.03 -1.81 5.17
N LYS A 12 17.17 -2.50 5.06
CA LYS A 12 18.28 -2.13 4.17
C LYS A 12 18.18 -2.70 2.75
N HIS A 13 17.32 -3.71 2.55
CA HIS A 13 17.13 -4.41 1.29
C HIS A 13 15.64 -4.46 0.93
N ALA A 14 15.34 -4.99 -0.25
CA ALA A 14 13.96 -5.31 -0.61
C ALA A 14 13.39 -6.36 0.35
N SER A 15 12.11 -6.23 0.66
CA SER A 15 11.37 -7.23 1.44
C SER A 15 10.20 -7.78 0.63
N CYS A 16 9.78 -9.02 0.90
CA CYS A 16 8.63 -9.62 0.22
C CYS A 16 7.38 -8.75 0.31
N SER A 17 7.13 -8.10 1.45
CA SER A 17 6.02 -7.15 1.60
C SER A 17 6.16 -5.87 0.75
N GLY A 18 7.38 -5.53 0.29
CA GLY A 18 7.65 -4.39 -0.60
C GLY A 18 7.56 -4.74 -2.10
N ILE A 19 7.42 -6.01 -2.46
CA ILE A 19 7.34 -6.43 -3.86
C ILE A 19 6.19 -5.75 -4.62
N PRO A 20 4.98 -5.59 -4.07
CA PRO A 20 3.92 -4.84 -4.73
C PRO A 20 4.30 -3.41 -5.13
N VAL A 21 5.16 -2.75 -4.35
CA VAL A 21 5.67 -1.40 -4.66
C VAL A 21 6.57 -1.46 -5.90
N LEU A 22 7.51 -2.41 -5.94
CA LEU A 22 8.46 -2.57 -7.05
C LEU A 22 7.76 -2.99 -8.35
N PHE A 23 6.67 -3.73 -8.27
CA PHE A 23 5.80 -4.04 -9.41
C PHE A 23 4.87 -2.86 -9.79
N GLY A 24 4.85 -1.77 -9.03
CA GLY A 24 4.06 -0.58 -9.33
C GLY A 24 2.55 -0.76 -9.11
N VAL A 25 2.14 -1.74 -8.32
CA VAL A 25 0.72 -2.03 -8.02
C VAL A 25 0.31 -1.64 -6.59
N SER A 26 1.24 -1.18 -5.76
CA SER A 26 0.93 -0.70 -4.41
C SER A 26 0.11 0.59 -4.45
N PRO A 27 -1.03 0.67 -3.75
CA PRO A 27 -1.78 1.92 -3.62
C PRO A 27 -1.27 2.83 -2.49
N TYR A 28 -0.25 2.41 -1.73
CA TYR A 28 0.16 3.07 -0.49
C TYR A 28 1.50 3.78 -0.58
N GLU A 29 2.39 3.32 -1.47
CA GLU A 29 3.77 3.79 -1.52
C GLU A 29 4.26 3.74 -2.97
N THR A 30 5.03 4.74 -3.41
CA THR A 30 5.67 4.77 -4.73
C THR A 30 7.01 4.06 -4.71
N LYS A 31 7.53 3.72 -5.91
CA LYS A 31 8.87 3.14 -6.04
C LYS A 31 9.96 4.07 -5.46
N ASN A 32 9.80 5.39 -5.60
CA ASN A 32 10.75 6.36 -5.08
C ASN A 32 10.68 6.52 -3.56
N GLU A 33 9.48 6.48 -2.98
CA GLU A 33 9.32 6.47 -1.52
C GLU A 33 9.97 5.22 -0.92
N TYR A 34 9.73 4.06 -1.52
CA TYR A 34 10.33 2.80 -1.11
C TYR A 34 11.86 2.82 -1.26
N LEU A 35 12.38 3.30 -2.40
CA LEU A 35 13.81 3.45 -2.64
C LEU A 35 14.46 4.36 -1.60
N LYS A 36 13.85 5.53 -1.34
CA LYS A 36 14.32 6.46 -0.33
C LYS A 36 14.42 5.80 1.04
N SER A 37 13.39 5.07 1.45
CA SER A 37 13.38 4.40 2.75
C SER A 37 14.55 3.41 2.91
N ARG A 38 14.96 2.72 1.82
CA ARG A 38 16.10 1.79 1.83
C ARG A 38 17.45 2.52 1.85
N ILE A 39 17.57 3.62 1.12
CA ILE A 39 18.76 4.50 1.16
C ILE A 39 18.93 5.07 2.56
N ASP A 40 17.88 5.62 3.17
CA ASP A 40 17.88 6.18 4.51
C ASP A 40 18.26 5.13 5.56
N ALA A 41 17.69 3.92 5.49
CA ALA A 41 18.03 2.83 6.40
C ALA A 41 19.50 2.39 6.28
N ARG A 42 20.09 2.41 5.07
CA ARG A 42 21.54 2.15 4.89
C ARG A 42 22.40 3.27 5.44
N ALA A 43 21.91 4.49 5.41
CA ALA A 43 22.57 5.64 6.04
C ALA A 43 22.42 5.67 7.57
N GLY A 44 21.69 4.71 8.16
CA GLY A 44 21.49 4.61 9.60
C GLY A 44 20.32 5.42 10.13
N VAL A 45 19.46 5.95 9.24
CA VAL A 45 18.22 6.64 9.64
C VAL A 45 17.19 5.57 10.03
N ASP A 46 16.53 5.75 11.17
CA ASP A 46 15.40 4.92 11.55
C ASP A 46 14.19 5.26 10.69
N VAL A 47 13.81 4.32 9.81
CA VAL A 47 12.68 4.45 8.90
C VAL A 47 11.40 3.81 9.43
N ARG A 48 11.48 3.14 10.59
CA ARG A 48 10.32 2.54 11.24
C ARG A 48 9.53 3.64 11.92
N SER A 49 8.29 3.83 11.49
CA SER A 49 7.43 4.79 12.17
C SER A 49 7.03 4.23 13.54
N ASP A 50 7.35 4.96 14.61
CA ASP A 50 6.86 4.73 15.99
C ASP A 50 5.34 4.93 16.14
N LYS A 51 4.61 4.99 15.06
CA LYS A 51 3.16 5.18 15.13
C LYS A 51 2.54 3.93 15.74
N ASN A 52 2.06 4.10 16.98
CA ASN A 52 1.16 3.17 17.63
C ASN A 52 -0.03 2.94 16.67
N ASN A 53 0.09 1.91 15.81
CA ASN A 53 -0.83 1.66 14.70
C ASN A 53 -1.74 0.50 15.10
N MET A 54 -2.82 0.82 15.78
CA MET A 54 -3.82 -0.15 16.24
C MET A 54 -4.24 -1.17 15.15
N PRO A 55 -4.44 -0.79 13.87
CA PRO A 55 -4.72 -1.76 12.81
C PRO A 55 -3.61 -2.82 12.63
N ILE A 56 -2.35 -2.43 12.73
CA ILE A 56 -1.22 -3.39 12.66
C ILE A 56 -1.21 -4.30 13.89
N GLU A 57 -1.43 -3.74 15.07
CA GLU A 57 -1.47 -4.50 16.33
C GLU A 57 -2.60 -5.53 16.30
N ILE A 58 -3.78 -5.15 15.86
CA ILE A 58 -4.91 -6.07 15.68
C ILE A 58 -4.57 -7.14 14.63
N GLY A 59 -3.94 -6.77 13.51
CA GLY A 59 -3.47 -7.70 12.50
C GLY A 59 -2.59 -8.79 13.11
N ASN A 60 -1.55 -8.38 13.83
CA ASN A 60 -0.61 -9.30 14.49
C ASN A 60 -1.29 -10.24 15.51
N ILE A 61 -2.30 -9.74 16.24
CA ILE A 61 -3.07 -10.57 17.18
C ILE A 61 -3.90 -11.63 16.43
N LEU A 62 -4.42 -11.29 15.27
CA LEU A 62 -5.29 -12.16 14.48
C LEU A 62 -4.54 -13.16 13.59
N GLU A 63 -3.24 -12.96 13.34
CA GLU A 63 -2.45 -13.86 12.48
C GLU A 63 -2.60 -15.32 12.89
N LYS A 64 -2.27 -15.67 14.13
CA LYS A 64 -2.30 -17.06 14.60
C LYS A 64 -3.68 -17.70 14.45
N PRO A 65 -4.78 -17.16 15.01
CA PRO A 65 -6.09 -17.78 14.88
C PRO A 65 -6.58 -17.89 13.43
N LEU A 66 -6.21 -16.94 12.55
CA LEU A 66 -6.60 -16.99 11.14
C LEU A 66 -5.78 -18.03 10.35
N ILE A 67 -4.51 -18.27 10.71
CA ILE A 67 -3.70 -19.34 10.15
C ILE A 67 -4.30 -20.70 10.54
N GLU A 68 -4.61 -20.90 11.82
CA GLU A 68 -5.21 -22.11 12.34
C GLU A 68 -6.59 -22.41 11.68
N LEU A 69 -7.41 -21.36 11.53
CA LEU A 69 -8.70 -21.45 10.83
C LEU A 69 -8.53 -21.85 9.36
N SER A 70 -7.56 -21.22 8.66
CA SER A 70 -7.26 -21.54 7.26
C SER A 70 -6.86 -23.01 7.10
N ALA A 71 -5.98 -23.47 7.97
CA ALA A 71 -5.50 -24.84 7.96
C ALA A 71 -6.62 -25.85 8.23
N GLU A 72 -7.48 -25.57 9.21
CA GLU A 72 -8.66 -26.40 9.52
C GLU A 72 -9.60 -26.49 8.32
N LYS A 73 -9.94 -25.36 7.70
CA LYS A 73 -10.88 -25.30 6.56
C LYS A 73 -10.37 -26.06 5.35
N LEU A 74 -9.06 -26.05 5.11
CA LEU A 74 -8.43 -26.72 3.97
C LEU A 74 -7.91 -28.13 4.27
N GLY A 75 -7.97 -28.59 5.54
CA GLY A 75 -7.44 -29.89 5.92
C GLY A 75 -5.90 -29.96 5.88
N LEU A 76 -5.23 -28.84 6.11
CA LEU A 76 -3.77 -28.76 6.16
C LEU A 76 -3.24 -29.28 7.51
N THR A 77 -2.01 -29.77 7.52
CA THR A 77 -1.37 -30.35 8.70
C THR A 77 -0.04 -29.66 9.03
N ASN A 78 0.58 -30.00 10.15
CA ASN A 78 1.89 -29.47 10.56
C ASN A 78 1.98 -27.93 10.44
N VAL A 79 1.00 -27.28 11.04
CA VAL A 79 0.88 -25.80 11.02
C VAL A 79 1.94 -25.21 11.93
N GLU A 80 2.75 -24.30 11.38
CA GLU A 80 3.72 -23.52 12.12
C GLU A 80 3.29 -22.03 12.07
N VAL A 81 3.27 -21.37 13.21
CA VAL A 81 2.90 -19.95 13.36
C VAL A 81 4.00 -19.21 14.11
N SER A 82 4.03 -17.90 14.00
CA SER A 82 5.00 -17.05 14.72
C SER A 82 6.45 -17.44 14.43
N ILE A 83 6.82 -17.51 13.17
CA ILE A 83 8.16 -17.85 12.73
C ILE A 83 9.13 -16.73 13.09
N ASN A 84 10.05 -17.01 14.02
CA ASN A 84 10.93 -16.01 14.66
C ASN A 84 12.15 -15.62 13.83
N GLN A 85 12.18 -15.90 12.53
CA GLN A 85 13.31 -15.59 11.67
C GLN A 85 12.82 -15.09 10.32
N ALA A 86 13.48 -14.04 9.82
CA ALA A 86 13.33 -13.65 8.43
C ALA A 86 14.00 -14.70 7.53
N VAL A 87 13.36 -15.00 6.40
CA VAL A 87 13.94 -15.83 5.35
C VAL A 87 14.62 -14.95 4.32
N GLN A 88 15.72 -15.44 3.74
CA GLN A 88 16.48 -14.74 2.72
C GLN A 88 16.59 -15.60 1.46
N HIS A 89 16.54 -14.95 0.29
CA HIS A 89 16.86 -15.61 -0.96
C HIS A 89 18.37 -15.88 -1.06
N LEU A 90 18.74 -17.04 -1.62
CA LEU A 90 20.15 -17.46 -1.69
C LEU A 90 20.98 -16.64 -2.69
N ASP A 91 20.37 -16.22 -3.81
CA ASP A 91 21.10 -15.64 -4.94
C ASP A 91 21.00 -14.11 -5.03
N PHE A 92 20.02 -13.48 -4.37
CA PHE A 92 19.81 -12.03 -4.43
C PHE A 92 19.21 -11.48 -3.13
N PRO A 93 19.42 -10.18 -2.80
CA PRO A 93 19.10 -9.62 -1.49
C PRO A 93 17.60 -9.31 -1.35
N LEU A 94 16.82 -10.37 -1.19
CA LEU A 94 15.40 -10.31 -0.87
C LEU A 94 15.15 -11.05 0.44
N GLU A 95 14.46 -10.40 1.35
CA GLU A 95 14.11 -10.94 2.65
C GLU A 95 12.59 -10.97 2.85
N GLY A 96 12.11 -11.88 3.67
CA GLY A 96 10.69 -11.97 4.02
C GLY A 96 10.47 -12.43 5.45
N SER A 97 9.41 -11.93 6.08
CA SER A 97 8.83 -12.51 7.29
C SER A 97 7.66 -13.40 6.87
N ILE A 98 7.54 -14.56 7.47
CA ILE A 98 6.49 -15.54 7.18
C ILE A 98 5.49 -15.50 8.33
N ASP A 99 4.20 -15.29 8.04
CA ASP A 99 3.15 -15.34 9.06
C ASP A 99 2.94 -16.78 9.53
N GLY A 100 2.85 -17.71 8.59
CA GLY A 100 2.75 -19.14 8.89
C GLY A 100 3.06 -20.07 7.73
N THR A 101 3.25 -21.34 8.05
CA THR A 101 3.40 -22.42 7.07
C THR A 101 2.52 -23.60 7.45
N ALA A 102 2.16 -24.40 6.46
CA ALA A 102 1.49 -25.68 6.70
C ALA A 102 1.94 -26.72 5.68
N TYR A 103 1.57 -27.97 5.91
CA TYR A 103 1.88 -29.10 5.06
C TYR A 103 0.61 -29.71 4.45
N ALA A 104 0.68 -30.02 3.17
CA ALA A 104 -0.33 -30.78 2.44
C ALA A 104 0.30 -32.05 1.85
N LYS A 105 -0.47 -33.13 1.71
CA LYS A 105 -0.03 -34.35 1.06
C LYS A 105 -1.02 -34.75 -0.02
N ASN A 106 -0.65 -34.49 -1.28
CA ASN A 106 -1.50 -34.75 -2.45
C ASN A 106 -2.95 -34.27 -2.26
N LEU A 107 -3.12 -33.10 -1.70
CA LEU A 107 -4.42 -32.53 -1.39
C LEU A 107 -4.93 -31.71 -2.57
N ILE A 108 -6.06 -32.10 -3.14
CA ILE A 108 -6.71 -31.35 -4.22
C ILE A 108 -7.76 -30.43 -3.59
N ILE A 109 -7.59 -29.12 -3.80
CA ILE A 109 -8.56 -28.10 -3.40
C ILE A 109 -9.32 -27.63 -4.63
N LYS A 110 -10.65 -27.63 -4.49
CA LYS A 110 -11.59 -27.10 -5.50
C LYS A 110 -12.03 -25.71 -5.09
N PRO A 111 -11.97 -24.70 -5.97
CA PRO A 111 -12.56 -23.41 -5.68
C PRO A 111 -14.07 -23.55 -5.55
N ASP A 112 -14.66 -22.92 -4.53
CA ASP A 112 -16.10 -22.90 -4.28
C ASP A 112 -16.74 -21.54 -4.59
N ASN A 113 -15.90 -20.52 -4.89
CA ASN A 113 -16.30 -19.14 -5.18
C ASN A 113 -17.07 -18.43 -4.04
N GLU A 114 -17.03 -18.99 -2.85
CA GLU A 114 -17.59 -18.39 -1.62
C GLU A 114 -16.49 -18.15 -0.59
N LEU A 115 -15.75 -19.18 -0.25
CA LEU A 115 -14.68 -19.15 0.74
C LEU A 115 -13.30 -19.34 0.10
N THR A 116 -13.21 -20.19 -0.92
CA THR A 116 -11.95 -20.66 -1.50
C THR A 116 -11.86 -20.31 -2.98
N TYR A 117 -10.77 -19.66 -3.36
CA TYR A 117 -10.47 -19.19 -4.70
C TYR A 117 -9.08 -19.67 -5.14
N THR A 118 -8.88 -19.83 -6.44
CA THR A 118 -7.61 -20.14 -7.07
C THR A 118 -7.28 -19.14 -8.17
N GLU A 119 -6.03 -19.08 -8.62
CA GLU A 119 -5.60 -18.10 -9.64
C GLU A 119 -6.39 -18.22 -10.95
N ASP A 120 -6.63 -19.44 -11.39
CA ASP A 120 -7.21 -19.81 -12.70
C ASP A 120 -8.62 -20.41 -12.61
N ASP A 121 -9.26 -20.35 -11.43
CA ASP A 121 -10.56 -20.97 -11.12
C ASP A 121 -10.60 -22.50 -11.37
N GLN A 122 -9.41 -23.13 -11.37
CA GLN A 122 -9.27 -24.57 -11.53
C GLN A 122 -8.86 -25.24 -10.21
N ASP A 123 -9.06 -26.55 -10.14
CA ASP A 123 -8.57 -27.37 -9.03
C ASP A 123 -7.05 -27.16 -8.85
N ILE A 124 -6.61 -27.02 -7.62
CA ILE A 124 -5.19 -26.90 -7.27
C ILE A 124 -4.72 -28.09 -6.44
N LEU A 125 -3.63 -28.72 -6.87
CA LEU A 125 -2.95 -29.76 -6.10
C LEU A 125 -1.96 -29.12 -5.14
N LEU A 126 -2.13 -29.33 -3.86
CA LEU A 126 -1.19 -28.93 -2.82
C LEU A 126 -0.38 -30.17 -2.39
N ASP A 127 0.94 -30.05 -2.46
CA ASP A 127 1.85 -31.10 -1.99
C ASP A 127 3.10 -30.47 -1.37
N GLY A 128 3.52 -31.02 -0.22
CA GLY A 128 4.63 -30.50 0.56
C GLY A 128 4.26 -29.30 1.44
N LYS A 129 5.28 -28.56 1.87
CA LYS A 129 5.16 -27.37 2.71
C LYS A 129 4.76 -26.16 1.86
N GLY A 130 3.91 -25.28 2.39
CA GLY A 130 3.48 -24.04 1.73
C GLY A 130 3.42 -22.86 2.69
N ILE A 131 3.28 -21.68 2.12
CA ILE A 131 3.17 -20.40 2.83
C ILE A 131 1.71 -20.10 3.14
N ILE A 132 1.44 -19.58 4.34
CA ILE A 132 0.16 -18.95 4.68
C ILE A 132 0.44 -17.49 5.06
N GLU A 133 -0.12 -16.59 4.28
CA GLU A 133 -0.07 -15.14 4.47
C GLU A 133 -1.44 -14.63 4.92
N ILE A 134 -1.48 -13.86 6.00
CA ILE A 134 -2.72 -13.33 6.57
C ILE A 134 -2.87 -11.85 6.24
N LYS A 135 -4.05 -11.46 5.80
CA LYS A 135 -4.42 -10.05 5.61
C LYS A 135 -5.72 -9.73 6.33
N THR A 136 -5.77 -8.58 6.97
CA THR A 136 -7.00 -8.03 7.55
C THR A 136 -7.30 -6.69 6.89
N THR A 137 -8.55 -6.44 6.52
CA THR A 137 -8.94 -5.21 5.84
C THR A 137 -10.39 -4.83 6.16
N ARG A 138 -10.67 -3.52 6.11
CA ARG A 138 -12.05 -2.98 6.19
C ARG A 138 -12.73 -2.89 4.81
N GLN A 139 -12.01 -3.17 3.73
CA GLN A 139 -12.59 -3.16 2.40
C GLN A 139 -13.39 -4.45 2.18
N LEU A 140 -14.46 -4.35 1.40
CA LEU A 140 -15.17 -5.52 0.91
C LEU A 140 -14.28 -6.35 -0.03
N PRO A 141 -14.54 -7.65 -0.20
CA PRO A 141 -13.89 -8.44 -1.24
C PRO A 141 -14.10 -7.81 -2.61
N GLU A 142 -13.15 -8.03 -3.51
CA GLU A 142 -13.33 -7.71 -4.93
C GLU A 142 -14.51 -8.51 -5.51
N SER A 143 -15.09 -8.05 -6.62
CA SER A 143 -16.29 -8.65 -7.21
C SER A 143 -16.12 -10.11 -7.63
N ASP A 144 -14.90 -10.54 -7.94
CA ASP A 144 -14.51 -11.92 -8.25
C ASP A 144 -14.05 -12.73 -7.03
N GLY A 145 -14.06 -12.12 -5.83
CA GLY A 145 -13.62 -12.72 -4.58
C GLY A 145 -12.11 -12.87 -4.42
N LYS A 146 -11.30 -12.55 -5.45
CA LYS A 146 -9.85 -12.71 -5.43
C LYS A 146 -9.18 -11.45 -4.87
N PRO A 147 -8.12 -11.57 -4.07
CA PRO A 147 -7.39 -10.40 -3.59
C PRO A 147 -6.65 -9.72 -4.75
N PRO A 148 -6.57 -8.38 -4.78
CA PRO A 148 -5.72 -7.70 -5.74
C PRO A 148 -4.24 -8.05 -5.51
N LEU A 149 -3.42 -7.97 -6.54
CA LEU A 149 -2.01 -8.40 -6.51
C LEU A 149 -1.22 -7.83 -5.33
N TRP A 150 -1.49 -6.59 -4.96
CA TRP A 150 -0.80 -5.92 -3.87
C TRP A 150 -1.21 -6.43 -2.47
N ARG A 151 -2.38 -7.07 -2.33
CA ARG A 151 -2.88 -7.57 -1.04
C ARG A 151 -2.42 -9.01 -0.78
N GLY A 152 -1.13 -9.17 -0.54
CA GLY A 152 -0.52 -10.44 -0.15
C GLY A 152 -0.11 -11.36 -1.32
N VAL A 153 -0.72 -11.26 -2.51
CA VAL A 153 -0.46 -12.19 -3.63
C VAL A 153 1.01 -12.16 -4.05
N LEU A 154 1.54 -11.00 -4.44
CA LEU A 154 2.95 -10.89 -4.84
C LEU A 154 3.92 -11.16 -3.70
N GLN A 155 3.54 -10.80 -2.46
CA GLN A 155 4.31 -11.15 -1.28
C GLN A 155 4.42 -12.66 -1.09
N THR A 156 3.31 -13.38 -1.21
CA THR A 156 3.26 -14.84 -1.05
C THR A 156 4.02 -15.55 -2.19
N LYS A 157 3.89 -15.08 -3.44
CA LYS A 157 4.70 -15.59 -4.55
C LYS A 157 6.20 -15.43 -4.28
N ALA A 158 6.63 -14.26 -3.77
CA ALA A 158 8.02 -14.02 -3.42
C ALA A 158 8.50 -14.91 -2.25
N LEU A 159 7.66 -15.14 -1.25
CA LEU A 159 7.97 -16.07 -0.15
C LEU A 159 8.07 -17.52 -0.64
N CYS A 160 7.20 -17.94 -1.55
CA CYS A 160 7.31 -19.28 -2.17
C CYS A 160 8.63 -19.41 -2.95
N ALA A 161 9.06 -18.36 -3.67
CA ALA A 161 10.34 -18.34 -4.38
C ALA A 161 11.53 -18.50 -3.42
N ILE A 162 11.56 -17.71 -2.33
CA ILE A 162 12.64 -17.77 -1.32
C ILE A 162 12.73 -19.16 -0.67
N CYS A 163 11.58 -19.72 -0.27
CA CYS A 163 11.51 -20.98 0.46
C CYS A 163 11.56 -22.21 -0.43
N GLY A 164 11.39 -22.06 -1.74
CA GLY A 164 11.28 -23.19 -2.67
C GLY A 164 9.97 -23.98 -2.53
N TYR A 165 8.92 -23.41 -1.92
CA TYR A 165 7.65 -24.08 -1.71
C TYR A 165 6.75 -24.01 -2.94
N SER A 166 6.01 -25.10 -3.19
CA SER A 166 5.22 -25.28 -4.44
C SER A 166 3.89 -24.54 -4.44
N TRP A 167 3.41 -24.08 -3.28
CA TRP A 167 2.13 -23.42 -3.14
C TRP A 167 2.14 -22.37 -2.03
N GLY A 168 1.22 -21.42 -2.13
CA GLY A 168 0.95 -20.43 -1.13
C GLY A 168 -0.54 -20.13 -0.98
N LEU A 169 -0.91 -19.61 0.16
CA LEU A 169 -2.26 -19.24 0.53
C LEU A 169 -2.26 -17.80 1.05
N VAL A 170 -3.11 -16.96 0.49
CA VAL A 170 -3.46 -15.65 1.04
C VAL A 170 -4.83 -15.75 1.68
N SER A 171 -4.90 -15.64 2.99
CA SER A 171 -6.16 -15.61 3.72
C SER A 171 -6.48 -14.18 4.16
N THR A 172 -7.63 -13.68 3.73
CA THR A 172 -8.04 -12.30 4.00
C THR A 172 -9.32 -12.27 4.82
N LEU A 173 -9.26 -11.60 5.98
CA LEU A 173 -10.44 -11.25 6.75
C LEU A 173 -10.91 -9.85 6.36
N HIS A 174 -12.04 -9.77 5.68
CA HIS A 174 -12.70 -8.52 5.28
C HIS A 174 -13.68 -8.08 6.37
N ASN A 175 -13.65 -6.79 6.70
CA ASN A 175 -14.41 -6.22 7.82
C ASN A 175 -14.13 -6.95 9.14
N THR A 176 -14.95 -7.85 9.58
CA THR A 176 -14.76 -8.66 10.79
C THR A 176 -15.32 -10.07 10.64
N ASN A 177 -15.95 -10.39 9.53
CA ASN A 177 -16.77 -11.58 9.39
C ASN A 177 -16.77 -12.22 7.99
N ASP A 178 -16.20 -11.59 6.99
CA ASP A 178 -16.11 -12.17 5.64
C ASP A 178 -14.67 -12.64 5.39
N PHE A 179 -14.48 -13.97 5.41
CA PHE A 179 -13.18 -14.61 5.29
C PHE A 179 -13.03 -15.26 3.93
N LYS A 180 -11.93 -14.94 3.24
CA LYS A 180 -11.63 -15.47 1.91
C LYS A 180 -10.23 -16.10 1.91
N MET A 181 -10.10 -17.21 1.22
CA MET A 181 -8.85 -17.96 1.05
C MET A 181 -8.52 -18.04 -0.43
N PHE A 182 -7.35 -17.52 -0.82
CA PHE A 182 -6.86 -17.51 -2.20
C PHE A 182 -5.58 -18.32 -2.32
N LEU A 183 -5.65 -19.42 -3.05
CA LEU A 183 -4.55 -20.35 -3.28
C LEU A 183 -3.82 -20.02 -4.57
N LEU A 184 -2.50 -20.08 -4.52
CA LEU A 184 -1.62 -19.83 -5.66
C LEU A 184 -0.54 -20.90 -5.77
N ARG A 185 -0.06 -21.11 -7.01
CA ARG A 185 1.08 -21.98 -7.30
C ARG A 185 2.37 -21.19 -7.30
N ARG A 186 3.48 -21.86 -7.09
CA ARG A 186 4.80 -21.30 -7.37
C ARG A 186 4.88 -20.92 -8.85
N ASP A 187 5.42 -19.74 -9.12
CA ASP A 187 5.45 -19.14 -10.44
C ASP A 187 6.90 -18.83 -10.87
N PHE A 188 7.47 -19.70 -11.68
CA PHE A 188 8.86 -19.56 -12.13
C PHE A 188 9.08 -18.39 -13.09
N ALA A 189 8.04 -17.97 -13.84
CA ALA A 189 8.13 -16.79 -14.68
C ALA A 189 8.22 -15.53 -13.82
N PHE A 190 7.37 -15.45 -12.79
CA PHE A 190 7.44 -14.39 -11.78
C PHE A 190 8.79 -14.36 -11.06
N GLU A 191 9.36 -15.53 -10.69
CA GLU A 191 10.68 -15.59 -10.02
C GLU A 191 11.81 -14.99 -10.87
N LYS A 192 11.77 -15.21 -12.17
CA LYS A 192 12.74 -14.62 -13.11
C LYS A 192 12.61 -13.10 -13.13
N GLU A 193 11.39 -12.58 -13.29
CA GLU A 193 11.12 -11.15 -13.26
C GLU A 193 11.48 -10.53 -11.91
N LEU A 194 11.16 -11.21 -10.82
CA LEU A 194 11.51 -10.81 -9.46
C LEU A 194 13.02 -10.61 -9.29
N LYS A 195 13.82 -11.54 -9.80
CA LYS A 195 15.30 -11.44 -9.76
C LYS A 195 15.79 -10.19 -10.46
N ASP A 196 15.28 -9.92 -11.66
CA ASP A 196 15.69 -8.76 -12.45
C ASP A 196 15.31 -7.45 -11.75
N ILE A 197 14.10 -7.37 -11.23
CA ILE A 197 13.59 -6.20 -10.47
C ILE A 197 14.42 -5.96 -9.20
N ILE A 198 14.72 -7.00 -8.43
CA ILE A 198 15.51 -6.86 -7.20
C ILE A 198 16.95 -6.46 -7.51
N THR A 199 17.52 -7.00 -8.58
CA THR A 199 18.88 -6.65 -9.01
C THR A 199 18.96 -5.18 -9.41
N ASP A 200 18.01 -4.67 -10.20
CA ASP A 200 17.94 -3.24 -10.55
C ASP A 200 17.69 -2.38 -9.30
N PHE A 201 16.80 -2.79 -8.42
CA PHE A 201 16.52 -2.06 -7.18
C PHE A 201 17.76 -1.91 -6.29
N GLU A 202 18.53 -2.98 -6.13
CA GLU A 202 19.78 -2.95 -5.36
C GLU A 202 20.85 -2.04 -6.00
N ARG A 203 20.94 -2.03 -7.34
CA ARG A 203 21.77 -1.08 -8.07
C ARG A 203 21.32 0.35 -7.76
N ARG A 204 20.03 0.63 -7.87
CA ARG A 204 19.46 1.97 -7.62
C ARG A 204 19.71 2.45 -6.19
N ILE A 205 19.62 1.58 -5.18
CA ILE A 205 19.96 1.96 -3.81
C ILE A 205 21.44 2.40 -3.70
N LYS A 206 22.36 1.67 -4.37
CA LYS A 206 23.80 1.99 -4.34
C LYS A 206 24.13 3.30 -5.06
N GLU A 207 23.50 3.51 -6.21
CA GLU A 207 23.76 4.63 -7.11
C GLU A 207 22.88 5.84 -6.80
N GLN A 208 21.88 5.69 -5.93
CA GLN A 208 20.82 6.67 -5.66
C GLN A 208 20.12 7.09 -6.96
N ASP A 209 19.89 6.12 -7.84
CA ASP A 209 19.27 6.30 -9.15
C ASP A 209 17.74 6.18 -9.03
N TRP A 210 17.06 7.34 -9.05
CA TRP A 210 15.61 7.41 -8.88
C TRP A 210 14.86 6.84 -10.07
N TYR A 211 13.69 6.26 -9.83
CA TYR A 211 12.73 5.94 -10.88
C TYR A 211 12.13 7.23 -11.46
N ALA A 212 11.64 7.16 -12.70
CA ALA A 212 10.88 8.26 -13.27
C ALA A 212 9.71 8.65 -12.33
N PRO A 213 9.53 9.95 -12.02
CA PRO A 213 8.50 10.39 -11.07
C PRO A 213 7.10 10.10 -11.62
N GLN A 214 6.25 9.50 -10.80
CA GLN A 214 4.87 9.19 -11.15
C GLN A 214 3.87 10.13 -10.46
N VAL A 215 4.25 10.67 -9.31
CA VAL A 215 3.43 11.58 -8.51
C VAL A 215 4.26 12.77 -8.03
N LEU A 216 3.58 13.86 -7.66
CA LEU A 216 4.28 15.07 -7.16
C LEU A 216 5.19 14.82 -5.95
N PRO A 217 4.85 13.95 -4.97
CA PRO A 217 5.77 13.59 -3.89
C PRO A 217 7.11 13.02 -4.35
N ASP A 218 7.17 12.26 -5.46
CA ASP A 218 8.43 11.74 -5.99
C ASP A 218 9.42 12.87 -6.30
N LEU A 219 8.92 13.98 -6.86
CA LEU A 219 9.76 15.15 -7.17
C LEU A 219 10.33 15.83 -5.93
N GLN A 220 9.60 15.78 -4.80
CA GLN A 220 10.12 16.30 -3.53
C GLN A 220 11.22 15.40 -2.96
N ILE A 221 11.12 14.09 -3.19
CA ILE A 221 12.15 13.11 -2.80
C ILE A 221 13.41 13.31 -3.63
N MET A 222 13.25 13.43 -4.95
CA MET A 222 14.37 13.58 -5.89
C MET A 222 15.07 14.94 -5.76
N HIS A 223 14.30 15.98 -5.45
CA HIS A 223 14.75 17.36 -5.37
C HIS A 223 14.26 18.03 -4.08
N PRO A 224 14.77 17.65 -2.89
CA PRO A 224 14.24 18.09 -1.60
C PRO A 224 14.42 19.60 -1.33
N VAL A 225 15.41 20.22 -1.96
CA VAL A 225 15.71 21.63 -1.84
C VAL A 225 15.80 22.25 -3.24
N SER A 226 15.30 23.47 -3.39
CA SER A 226 15.44 24.23 -4.65
C SER A 226 16.81 24.90 -4.70
N GLU A 227 17.46 24.82 -5.84
CA GLU A 227 18.62 25.63 -6.18
C GLU A 227 18.17 26.96 -6.77
N GLN A 228 19.01 28.01 -6.61
CA GLN A 228 18.73 29.35 -7.19
C GLN A 228 19.16 29.37 -8.67
N GLN A 229 18.55 28.50 -9.47
CA GLN A 229 18.81 28.37 -10.89
C GLN A 229 17.52 28.60 -11.67
N GLU A 230 17.65 29.20 -12.84
CA GLU A 230 16.56 29.34 -13.81
C GLU A 230 16.77 28.31 -14.92
N VAL A 231 15.70 27.62 -15.28
CA VAL A 231 15.70 26.60 -16.35
C VAL A 231 14.80 27.11 -17.47
N ASP A 232 15.28 27.04 -18.68
CA ASP A 232 14.50 27.34 -19.88
C ASP A 232 13.47 26.21 -20.13
N LEU A 233 12.20 26.60 -20.23
CA LEU A 233 11.06 25.72 -20.50
C LEU A 233 10.39 26.07 -21.84
N ASN A 234 11.12 26.69 -22.79
CA ASN A 234 10.61 27.13 -24.09
C ASN A 234 10.56 26.00 -25.14
N ASP A 235 10.16 24.79 -24.71
CA ASP A 235 9.85 23.71 -25.66
C ASP A 235 8.33 23.50 -25.77
N ASP A 236 7.91 22.89 -26.89
CA ASP A 236 6.49 22.70 -27.21
C ASP A 236 5.75 21.86 -26.18
N GLU A 237 6.41 20.84 -25.58
CA GLU A 237 5.82 19.96 -24.58
C GLU A 237 5.60 20.69 -23.26
N CYS A 238 6.58 21.43 -22.79
CA CYS A 238 6.45 22.30 -21.61
C CYS A 238 5.36 23.35 -21.83
N GLY A 239 5.36 24.02 -23.01
CA GLY A 239 4.32 24.97 -23.38
C GLY A 239 2.93 24.39 -23.30
N PHE A 240 2.71 23.22 -23.90
CA PHE A 240 1.43 22.49 -23.84
C PHE A 240 0.98 22.20 -22.40
N HIS A 241 1.88 21.72 -21.55
CA HIS A 241 1.54 21.42 -20.16
C HIS A 241 1.26 22.68 -19.33
N LEU A 242 1.98 23.77 -19.56
CA LEU A 242 1.74 25.05 -18.89
C LEU A 242 0.37 25.61 -19.25
N ASP A 243 0.01 25.64 -20.54
CA ASP A 243 -1.30 26.07 -21.00
C ASP A 243 -2.42 25.21 -20.41
N ARG A 244 -2.26 23.89 -20.42
CA ARG A 244 -3.23 22.97 -19.83
C ARG A 244 -3.43 23.18 -18.33
N ILE A 245 -2.37 23.51 -17.58
CA ILE A 245 -2.47 23.86 -16.17
C ILE A 245 -3.30 25.13 -16.00
N MET A 246 -3.07 26.15 -16.81
CA MET A 246 -3.79 27.43 -16.73
C MET A 246 -5.27 27.28 -17.09
N GLU A 247 -5.58 26.60 -18.19
CA GLU A 247 -6.96 26.31 -18.60
C GLU A 247 -7.74 25.53 -17.54
N ASN A 248 -7.14 24.49 -16.99
CA ASN A 248 -7.80 23.68 -15.98
C ASN A 248 -8.01 24.42 -14.66
N LYS A 249 -7.09 25.32 -14.27
CA LYS A 249 -7.29 26.20 -13.11
C LYS A 249 -8.49 27.12 -13.31
N GLU A 250 -8.66 27.68 -14.50
CA GLU A 250 -9.83 28.54 -14.79
C GLU A 250 -11.14 27.73 -14.77
N LYS A 251 -11.16 26.52 -15.36
CA LYS A 251 -12.33 25.63 -15.29
C LYS A 251 -12.69 25.27 -13.85
N ILE A 252 -11.69 24.94 -13.02
CA ILE A 252 -11.91 24.63 -11.60
C ILE A 252 -12.50 25.82 -10.86
N LYS A 253 -12.02 27.04 -11.13
CA LYS A 253 -12.56 28.26 -10.54
C LYS A 253 -14.04 28.43 -10.89
N LEU A 254 -14.40 28.33 -12.18
CA LEU A 254 -15.79 28.46 -12.63
C LEU A 254 -16.70 27.38 -12.01
N LEU A 255 -16.25 26.12 -11.96
CA LEU A 255 -17.01 25.04 -11.33
C LEU A 255 -17.21 25.27 -9.83
N ASN A 256 -16.22 25.78 -9.13
CA ASN A 256 -16.33 26.11 -7.71
C ASN A 256 -17.35 27.23 -7.47
N GLU A 257 -17.39 28.24 -8.32
CA GLU A 257 -18.39 29.31 -8.27
C GLU A 257 -19.80 28.77 -8.49
N GLU A 258 -19.99 27.82 -9.41
CA GLU A 258 -21.30 27.15 -9.64
C GLU A 258 -21.73 26.31 -8.43
N VAL A 259 -20.80 25.56 -7.84
CA VAL A 259 -21.03 24.78 -6.62
C VAL A 259 -21.44 25.69 -5.48
N GLU A 260 -20.74 26.80 -5.28
CA GLU A 260 -21.04 27.79 -4.24
C GLU A 260 -22.44 28.39 -4.42
N LYS A 261 -22.81 28.83 -5.63
CA LYS A 261 -24.15 29.32 -5.92
C LYS A 261 -25.23 28.28 -5.58
N SER A 262 -24.99 27.02 -5.93
CA SER A 262 -25.92 25.93 -5.63
C SER A 262 -26.02 25.66 -4.12
N GLN A 263 -24.92 25.72 -3.39
CA GLN A 263 -24.88 25.60 -1.94
C GLN A 263 -25.65 26.73 -1.26
N ILE A 264 -25.42 27.99 -1.70
CA ILE A 264 -26.15 29.15 -1.18
C ILE A 264 -27.67 28.94 -1.35
N TYR A 265 -28.11 28.52 -2.52
CA TYR A 265 -29.54 28.26 -2.77
C TYR A 265 -30.12 27.20 -1.82
N ILE A 266 -29.43 26.07 -1.65
CA ILE A 266 -29.87 24.97 -0.78
C ILE A 266 -29.87 25.39 0.67
N GLN A 267 -28.80 26.04 1.15
CA GLN A 267 -28.67 26.50 2.54
C GLN A 267 -29.72 27.58 2.88
N ALA A 268 -29.99 28.49 1.94
CA ALA A 268 -31.07 29.48 2.12
C ALA A 268 -32.46 28.81 2.26
N LYS A 269 -32.70 27.72 1.51
CA LYS A 269 -33.92 26.90 1.67
C LYS A 269 -34.00 26.17 2.98
N MET A 270 -32.87 25.71 3.50
CA MET A 270 -32.80 25.00 4.77
C MET A 270 -33.04 25.92 5.98
N GLY A 271 -32.64 27.20 5.88
CA GLY A 271 -32.76 28.14 7.01
C GLY A 271 -32.06 27.62 8.26
N ALA A 272 -32.80 27.46 9.36
CA ALA A 272 -32.26 26.97 10.62
C ALA A 272 -32.25 25.41 10.73
N ALA A 273 -32.68 24.70 9.70
CA ALA A 273 -32.74 23.24 9.73
C ALA A 273 -31.34 22.61 9.57
N GLU A 274 -31.03 21.63 10.40
CA GLU A 274 -29.76 20.90 10.29
C GLU A 274 -29.76 19.84 9.19
N VAL A 275 -30.95 19.35 8.77
CA VAL A 275 -31.08 18.30 7.78
C VAL A 275 -32.14 18.64 6.75
N GLY A 276 -31.74 18.67 5.49
CA GLY A 276 -32.61 18.73 4.32
C GLY A 276 -32.64 17.41 3.58
N ARG A 277 -33.77 17.05 2.96
CA ARG A 277 -33.89 15.82 2.13
C ARG A 277 -34.76 16.08 0.92
N ASN A 278 -34.36 15.43 -0.16
CA ASN A 278 -35.27 15.16 -1.28
C ASN A 278 -35.24 13.65 -1.60
N TYR A 279 -35.86 13.23 -2.69
CA TYR A 279 -35.94 11.81 -3.05
C TYR A 279 -34.59 11.16 -3.44
N LYS A 280 -33.53 11.97 -3.70
CA LYS A 280 -32.19 11.47 -4.08
C LYS A 280 -31.11 11.79 -3.04
N TYR A 281 -31.21 12.93 -2.37
CA TYR A 281 -30.11 13.47 -1.58
C TYR A 281 -30.55 13.83 -0.15
N LYS A 282 -29.63 13.61 0.79
CA LYS A 282 -29.68 14.13 2.14
C LYS A 282 -28.59 15.18 2.28
N VAL A 283 -28.96 16.38 2.72
CA VAL A 283 -28.03 17.47 3.03
C VAL A 283 -27.98 17.62 4.56
N THR A 284 -26.79 17.70 5.12
CA THR A 284 -26.57 17.99 6.54
C THR A 284 -25.78 19.28 6.66
N TRP A 285 -26.32 20.25 7.41
CA TRP A 285 -25.71 21.54 7.66
C TRP A 285 -25.90 21.91 9.14
N GLY A 286 -25.12 21.24 10.01
CA GLY A 286 -25.22 21.37 11.45
C GLY A 286 -24.25 22.39 12.03
N SER A 287 -24.53 22.83 13.26
CA SER A 287 -23.62 23.69 14.03
C SER A 287 -22.58 22.85 14.76
N THR A 288 -21.34 23.34 14.80
CA THR A 288 -20.27 22.73 15.59
C THR A 288 -19.92 23.65 16.76
N THR A 289 -20.02 23.13 17.99
CA THR A 289 -19.59 23.84 19.18
C THR A 289 -18.15 23.47 19.53
N TYR A 290 -17.27 24.45 19.47
CA TYR A 290 -15.88 24.29 19.90
C TYR A 290 -15.77 24.51 21.39
N LYS A 291 -15.31 23.49 22.13
CA LYS A 291 -14.98 23.67 23.55
C LYS A 291 -13.68 24.48 23.67
N PRO A 292 -13.58 25.36 24.70
CA PRO A 292 -12.30 26.00 24.98
C PRO A 292 -11.21 24.95 25.13
N GLN A 293 -10.13 25.10 24.38
CA GLN A 293 -8.95 24.24 24.54
C GLN A 293 -7.95 24.94 25.47
N PRO A 294 -7.31 24.20 26.38
CA PRO A 294 -6.22 24.76 27.19
C PRO A 294 -5.11 25.23 26.24
N GLU A 295 -4.42 26.28 26.65
CA GLU A 295 -3.30 26.84 25.89
C GLU A 295 -2.26 25.77 25.63
N LYS A 296 -2.07 25.41 24.37
CA LYS A 296 -1.06 24.40 23.96
C LYS A 296 0.29 25.12 23.89
N VAL A 297 1.15 24.90 24.87
CA VAL A 297 2.56 25.24 24.74
C VAL A 297 3.15 24.32 23.65
N VAL A 298 3.31 24.86 22.45
CA VAL A 298 3.99 24.15 21.36
C VAL A 298 5.50 24.32 21.59
N PRO A 299 6.26 23.26 21.85
CA PRO A 299 7.71 23.39 21.96
C PRO A 299 8.29 23.95 20.67
N ALA A 300 9.29 24.81 20.79
CA ALA A 300 9.99 25.38 19.64
C ALA A 300 10.53 24.24 18.77
N LYS A 301 10.18 24.23 17.50
CA LYS A 301 10.76 23.31 16.51
C LYS A 301 11.93 24.02 15.83
N GLU A 302 13.00 23.28 15.62
CA GLU A 302 14.11 23.77 14.78
C GLU A 302 13.59 24.10 13.39
N GLY A 303 14.11 25.19 12.82
CA GLY A 303 13.77 25.60 11.46
C GLY A 303 14.28 24.56 10.45
N TYR A 304 13.44 24.19 9.49
CA TYR A 304 13.81 23.30 8.39
C TYR A 304 13.31 23.83 7.05
N THR A 305 14.02 23.50 5.98
CA THR A 305 13.67 23.92 4.62
C THR A 305 13.17 22.71 3.84
N VAL A 306 12.01 22.86 3.20
CA VAL A 306 11.46 21.84 2.29
C VAL A 306 10.99 22.49 1.00
N ARG A 307 11.08 21.79 -0.10
CA ARG A 307 10.53 22.22 -1.38
C ARG A 307 9.00 22.15 -1.35
N ARG A 308 8.31 23.15 -1.92
CA ARG A 308 6.84 23.13 -2.02
C ARG A 308 6.39 21.95 -2.86
N LYS A 309 5.28 21.32 -2.46
CA LYS A 309 4.71 20.16 -3.15
C LYS A 309 4.28 20.47 -4.59
N THR A 310 3.81 21.69 -4.85
CA THR A 310 3.33 22.12 -6.17
C THR A 310 4.04 23.38 -6.63
N ALA A 311 4.33 23.46 -7.93
CA ALA A 311 4.83 24.66 -8.56
C ALA A 311 3.71 25.71 -8.72
N THR A 312 4.06 26.97 -8.67
CA THR A 312 3.15 28.08 -8.99
C THR A 312 3.36 28.46 -10.45
N VAL A 313 2.29 28.35 -11.26
CA VAL A 313 2.28 28.80 -12.66
C VAL A 313 1.52 30.13 -12.72
N LYS A 314 2.14 31.16 -13.30
CA LYS A 314 1.52 32.45 -13.56
C LYS A 314 1.75 32.83 -15.03
N LYS A 315 0.77 33.49 -15.64
CA LYS A 315 0.94 34.09 -16.97
C LYS A 315 1.87 35.31 -16.85
N LEU A 316 2.80 35.43 -17.77
CA LEU A 316 3.62 36.62 -17.87
C LEU A 316 2.80 37.75 -18.52
N ASP A 317 2.88 38.95 -17.95
CA ASP A 317 2.37 40.15 -18.58
C ASP A 317 3.42 40.57 -19.64
N LEU A 318 3.15 40.22 -20.91
CA LEU A 318 3.99 40.56 -22.05
C LEU A 318 3.64 41.97 -22.56
#